data_2ada88d0556c309b5af6a2c3892d2d36
#
_entry.id   2ada88d0556c309b5af6a2c3892d2d36
#
_cell.length_a   1.000
_cell.length_b   1.000
_cell.length_c   1.000
_cell.angle_alpha   90.00
_cell.angle_beta   90.00
_cell.angle_gamma   90.00
#
_symmetry.space_group_name_H-M   'P 1'
#
loop_
_entity.id
_entity.type
_entity.pdbx_description
1 polymer ?
#
loop_
_entity_poly.entity_id
_entity_poly.type
_entity_poly.pdbx_seq_one_letter_code
_entity_poly.pdbx_strand_id
1 'polypeptide(L)'
;MPTRILLQTTIRPEPDNWHIGRFSRLRDHLASLEGVHVTARDRAAPPGETDPVLGGLDRSDFDQLWLFAVDEGDGLNGEECAAIGRFRKAGGGLMVTRDHMDLGVSVCTLGGVGAAHHFHSKNPEPDASRHRRDDPYTTNIDWPNYHSGANGDFQEVEIVAPPHPLFDGVRRLPAHPHEGAVGVPPEDPSARVIARGRSKATGRPFNIAVAFEAGPDGGRGLAESTFHHYCDYNLDPRDGCPTFVTEPPGDAMVRDPTALPEVLRYFENVARWLAR
;
A
#
# COMPACT_ATOMS: atom_id res chain seq x y z
N MET A 1 -5.28 -5.37 25.40
CA MET A 1 -3.84 -5.03 25.25
C MET A 1 -3.75 -3.98 24.14
N PRO A 2 -2.76 -3.10 24.16
CA PRO A 2 -2.59 -2.14 23.08
C PRO A 2 -2.23 -2.85 21.76
N THR A 3 -2.71 -2.33 20.64
CA THR A 3 -2.35 -2.80 19.29
C THR A 3 -1.00 -2.20 18.89
N ARG A 4 -0.04 -3.02 18.51
CA ARG A 4 1.31 -2.60 18.08
C ARG A 4 1.46 -2.69 16.59
N ILE A 5 1.65 -1.55 15.93
CA ILE A 5 1.74 -1.43 14.48
C ILE A 5 3.18 -1.09 14.09
N LEU A 6 3.74 -1.85 13.16
CA LEU A 6 4.98 -1.53 12.48
C LEU A 6 4.67 -0.93 11.10
N LEU A 7 5.00 0.35 10.90
CA LEU A 7 5.04 0.99 9.58
C LEU A 7 6.46 0.86 9.02
N GLN A 8 6.62 0.25 7.86
CA GLN A 8 7.93 -0.16 7.35
C GLN A 8 8.06 0.08 5.85
N THR A 9 9.14 0.72 5.43
CA THR A 9 9.55 0.76 4.01
C THR A 9 10.50 -0.40 3.67
N THR A 10 10.71 -0.67 2.39
CA THR A 10 11.46 -1.84 1.91
C THR A 10 12.91 -1.55 1.58
N ILE A 11 13.34 -0.28 1.61
CA ILE A 11 14.72 0.14 1.33
C ILE A 11 15.30 0.95 2.48
N ARG A 12 16.62 1.15 2.46
CA ARG A 12 17.30 2.09 3.34
C ARG A 12 16.90 3.52 3.01
N PRO A 13 16.84 4.42 4.02
CA PRO A 13 16.45 5.79 3.78
C PRO A 13 17.50 6.51 2.92
N GLU A 14 17.00 7.20 1.90
CA GLU A 14 17.76 8.14 1.08
C GLU A 14 17.05 9.50 1.14
N PRO A 15 17.77 10.62 1.31
CA PRO A 15 17.17 11.94 1.53
C PRO A 15 16.20 12.36 0.42
N ASP A 16 16.50 12.01 -0.84
CA ASP A 16 15.69 12.34 -2.01
C ASP A 16 14.94 11.12 -2.56
N ASN A 17 14.31 10.34 -1.66
CA ASN A 17 13.52 9.17 -2.05
C ASN A 17 12.28 9.05 -1.16
N TRP A 18 11.45 8.04 -1.41
CA TRP A 18 10.33 7.66 -0.57
C TRP A 18 10.84 6.91 0.68
N HIS A 19 10.94 7.61 1.78
CA HIS A 19 11.35 7.07 3.09
C HIS A 19 10.23 7.25 4.11
N ILE A 20 10.31 6.56 5.26
CA ILE A 20 9.24 6.54 6.26
C ILE A 20 8.84 7.93 6.79
N GLY A 21 9.73 8.91 6.75
CA GLY A 21 9.43 10.28 7.14
C GLY A 21 8.38 10.96 6.25
N ARG A 22 8.10 10.43 5.05
CA ARG A 22 7.08 10.91 4.13
C ARG A 22 5.70 10.28 4.36
N PHE A 23 5.53 9.54 5.47
CA PHE A 23 4.29 8.95 5.96
C PHE A 23 3.98 9.45 7.38
N SER A 24 4.42 10.68 7.71
CA SER A 24 4.34 11.22 9.07
C SER A 24 2.89 11.47 9.50
N ARG A 25 2.01 11.92 8.61
CA ARG A 25 0.59 12.15 8.90
C ARG A 25 -0.12 10.84 9.25
N LEU A 26 0.15 9.77 8.54
CA LEU A 26 -0.34 8.42 8.87
C LEU A 26 0.16 8.00 10.25
N ARG A 27 1.48 8.07 10.48
CA ARG A 27 2.10 7.70 11.75
C ARG A 27 1.46 8.45 12.92
N ASP A 28 1.39 9.78 12.82
CA ASP A 28 0.93 10.63 13.91
C ASP A 28 -0.57 10.43 14.18
N HIS A 29 -1.36 10.24 13.12
CA HIS A 29 -2.78 9.93 13.27
C HIS A 29 -2.99 8.59 13.98
N LEU A 30 -2.34 7.51 13.54
CA LEU A 30 -2.46 6.20 14.19
C LEU A 30 -1.95 6.23 15.63
N ALA A 31 -0.85 6.94 15.90
CA ALA A 31 -0.31 7.10 17.26
C ALA A 31 -1.23 7.91 18.18
N SER A 32 -2.13 8.73 17.64
CA SER A 32 -3.12 9.47 18.43
C SER A 32 -4.31 8.62 18.89
N LEU A 33 -4.49 7.42 18.33
CA LEU A 33 -5.59 6.53 18.67
C LEU A 33 -5.35 5.86 20.02
N GLU A 34 -6.39 5.80 20.84
CA GLU A 34 -6.30 5.14 22.14
C GLU A 34 -5.94 3.65 22.01
N GLY A 35 -4.94 3.20 22.75
CA GLY A 35 -4.50 1.81 22.76
C GLY A 35 -3.71 1.39 21.51
N VAL A 36 -3.24 2.33 20.68
CA VAL A 36 -2.38 2.04 19.53
C VAL A 36 -0.96 2.50 19.81
N HIS A 37 0.02 1.65 19.53
CA HIS A 37 1.44 1.97 19.55
C HIS A 37 2.03 1.80 18.16
N VAL A 38 2.63 2.86 17.61
CA VAL A 38 3.21 2.86 16.26
C VAL A 38 4.73 2.92 16.33
N THR A 39 5.37 1.99 15.65
CA THR A 39 6.80 2.06 15.29
C THR A 39 6.89 2.32 13.79
N ALA A 40 7.54 3.40 13.40
CA ALA A 40 7.71 3.77 12.00
C ALA A 40 9.20 3.82 11.66
N ARG A 41 9.63 3.05 10.65
CA ARG A 41 11.05 2.95 10.27
C ARG A 41 11.25 2.55 8.82
N ASP A 42 12.42 2.88 8.31
CA ASP A 42 12.93 2.34 7.06
C ASP A 42 13.68 1.02 7.31
N ARG A 43 13.85 0.23 6.26
CA ARG A 43 14.76 -0.91 6.29
C ARG A 43 16.19 -0.42 6.54
N ALA A 44 16.90 -0.98 7.52
CA ALA A 44 18.21 -0.50 7.93
C ALA A 44 19.39 -1.30 7.36
N ALA A 45 19.17 -2.58 7.01
CA ALA A 45 20.24 -3.46 6.52
C ALA A 45 20.74 -3.04 5.12
N PRO A 46 22.04 -3.19 4.84
CA PRO A 46 22.57 -3.05 3.49
C PRO A 46 21.93 -4.04 2.50
N PRO A 47 22.00 -3.79 1.18
CA PRO A 47 21.58 -4.74 0.17
C PRO A 47 22.19 -6.12 0.40
N GLY A 48 21.35 -7.18 0.32
CA GLY A 48 21.77 -8.57 0.53
C GLY A 48 21.86 -9.02 1.99
N GLU A 49 21.92 -8.11 2.98
CA GLU A 49 21.86 -8.45 4.40
C GLU A 49 20.42 -8.43 4.92
N THR A 50 20.16 -9.22 5.96
CA THR A 50 18.83 -9.29 6.59
C THR A 50 18.66 -8.19 7.62
N ASP A 51 17.58 -7.41 7.49
CA ASP A 51 17.20 -6.45 8.54
C ASP A 51 16.75 -7.21 9.79
N PRO A 52 17.33 -6.91 10.97
CA PRO A 52 17.06 -7.70 12.18
C PRO A 52 15.62 -7.59 12.66
N VAL A 53 14.91 -6.49 12.38
CA VAL A 53 13.49 -6.34 12.76
C VAL A 53 12.62 -7.15 11.80
N LEU A 54 12.85 -7.05 10.49
CA LEU A 54 12.08 -7.81 9.50
C LEU A 54 12.38 -9.31 9.58
N GLY A 55 13.66 -9.72 9.68
CA GLY A 55 14.03 -11.13 9.85
C GLY A 55 13.62 -11.74 11.19
N GLY A 56 13.30 -10.91 12.18
CA GLY A 56 12.79 -11.32 13.49
C GLY A 56 11.29 -11.11 13.70
N LEU A 57 10.55 -10.67 12.69
CA LEU A 57 9.16 -10.21 12.81
C LEU A 57 8.22 -11.27 13.38
N ASP A 58 8.38 -12.53 13.01
CA ASP A 58 7.60 -13.66 13.49
C ASP A 58 7.78 -13.96 14.99
N ARG A 59 8.81 -13.39 15.63
CA ARG A 59 9.11 -13.49 17.06
C ARG A 59 8.95 -12.16 17.80
N SER A 60 8.49 -11.13 17.10
CA SER A 60 8.24 -9.81 17.67
C SER A 60 6.91 -9.75 18.43
N ASP A 61 6.68 -8.63 19.09
CA ASP A 61 5.43 -8.33 19.76
C ASP A 61 4.53 -7.38 18.95
N PHE A 62 4.81 -7.19 17.67
CA PHE A 62 3.92 -6.49 16.76
C PHE A 62 2.66 -7.31 16.46
N ASP A 63 1.53 -6.62 16.35
CA ASP A 63 0.24 -7.20 15.93
C ASP A 63 0.02 -7.03 14.44
N GLN A 64 0.59 -5.95 13.86
CA GLN A 64 0.41 -5.59 12.46
C GLN A 64 1.72 -5.13 11.83
N LEU A 65 1.92 -5.50 10.56
CA LEU A 65 2.91 -4.91 9.66
C LEU A 65 2.18 -4.17 8.53
N TRP A 66 2.51 -2.89 8.34
CA TRP A 66 2.13 -2.09 7.19
C TRP A 66 3.37 -1.84 6.34
N LEU A 67 3.47 -2.51 5.22
CA LEU A 67 4.64 -2.53 4.36
C LEU A 67 4.43 -1.63 3.15
N PHE A 68 5.24 -0.58 3.08
CA PHE A 68 5.29 0.35 1.94
C PHE A 68 6.45 -0.07 1.05
N ALA A 69 6.14 -0.76 -0.05
CA ALA A 69 7.15 -1.26 -0.97
C ALA A 69 7.55 -0.17 -1.96
N VAL A 70 8.67 0.46 -1.66
CA VAL A 70 9.26 1.58 -2.41
C VAL A 70 10.59 1.17 -3.07
N ASP A 71 10.93 -0.12 -3.06
CA ASP A 71 12.15 -0.64 -3.64
C ASP A 71 12.12 -0.67 -5.17
N GLU A 72 13.25 -0.36 -5.76
CA GLU A 72 13.54 -0.63 -7.15
C GLU A 72 14.33 -1.95 -7.23
N GLY A 73 13.64 -3.08 -7.48
CA GLY A 73 14.27 -4.40 -7.54
C GLY A 73 14.29 -5.15 -6.20
N ASP A 74 15.46 -5.42 -5.65
CA ASP A 74 15.66 -6.32 -4.50
C ASP A 74 15.61 -5.56 -3.15
N GLY A 75 14.46 -5.00 -2.77
CA GLY A 75 14.26 -4.30 -1.50
C GLY A 75 14.33 -5.26 -0.31
N LEU A 76 13.43 -6.26 -0.26
CA LEU A 76 13.43 -7.30 0.76
C LEU A 76 14.19 -8.54 0.29
N ASN A 77 14.93 -9.19 1.19
CA ASN A 77 15.54 -10.48 0.89
C ASN A 77 14.61 -11.66 1.24
N GLY A 78 15.02 -12.89 0.84
CA GLY A 78 14.20 -14.09 1.04
C GLY A 78 13.94 -14.45 2.50
N GLU A 79 14.86 -14.13 3.43
CA GLU A 79 14.71 -14.38 4.86
C GLU A 79 13.67 -13.43 5.48
N GLU A 80 13.71 -12.16 5.12
CA GLU A 80 12.73 -11.16 5.53
C GLU A 80 11.33 -11.53 5.03
N CYS A 81 11.21 -11.89 3.74
CA CYS A 81 9.94 -12.36 3.16
C CYS A 81 9.41 -13.60 3.88
N ALA A 82 10.28 -14.55 4.22
CA ALA A 82 9.90 -15.75 4.96
C ALA A 82 9.43 -15.43 6.39
N ALA A 83 10.11 -14.52 7.11
CA ALA A 83 9.70 -14.09 8.45
C ALA A 83 8.35 -13.36 8.43
N ILE A 84 8.11 -12.48 7.45
CA ILE A 84 6.82 -11.80 7.24
C ILE A 84 5.71 -12.84 6.96
N GLY A 85 5.99 -13.83 6.13
CA GLY A 85 5.06 -14.93 5.85
C GLY A 85 4.69 -15.72 7.13
N ARG A 86 5.68 -16.06 7.97
CA ARG A 86 5.44 -16.73 9.26
C ARG A 86 4.68 -15.85 10.24
N PHE A 87 4.97 -14.55 10.29
CA PHE A 87 4.24 -13.58 11.09
C PHE A 87 2.74 -13.56 10.74
N ARG A 88 2.39 -13.45 9.46
CA ARG A 88 1.00 -13.51 9.01
C ARG A 88 0.38 -14.86 9.35
N LYS A 89 1.09 -15.97 9.09
CA LYS A 89 0.60 -17.33 9.41
C LYS A 89 0.32 -17.53 10.89
N ALA A 90 1.05 -16.83 11.77
CA ALA A 90 0.80 -16.82 13.23
C ALA A 90 -0.36 -15.90 13.66
N GLY A 91 -1.08 -15.31 12.70
CA GLY A 91 -2.24 -14.45 12.94
C GLY A 91 -1.94 -12.94 12.94
N GLY A 92 -0.72 -12.53 12.59
CA GLY A 92 -0.37 -11.11 12.43
C GLY A 92 -1.12 -10.48 11.25
N GLY A 93 -1.59 -9.23 11.44
CA GLY A 93 -2.21 -8.45 10.37
C GLY A 93 -1.15 -7.95 9.39
N LEU A 94 -1.38 -8.07 8.09
CA LEU A 94 -0.42 -7.66 7.06
C LEU A 94 -1.07 -6.76 6.01
N MET A 95 -0.61 -5.51 5.91
CA MET A 95 -0.91 -4.64 4.78
C MET A 95 0.33 -4.50 3.91
N VAL A 96 0.15 -4.62 2.59
CA VAL A 96 1.22 -4.45 1.59
C VAL A 96 0.75 -3.48 0.53
N THR A 97 1.55 -2.47 0.29
CA THR A 97 1.36 -1.56 -0.84
C THR A 97 2.60 -1.59 -1.73
N ARG A 98 2.40 -1.36 -2.98
CA ARG A 98 3.45 -1.07 -3.97
C ARG A 98 2.99 0.09 -4.86
N ASP A 99 3.59 0.24 -6.02
CA ASP A 99 3.14 1.17 -7.04
C ASP A 99 3.25 0.54 -8.44
N HIS A 100 3.52 1.31 -9.46
CA HIS A 100 3.60 0.89 -10.86
C HIS A 100 4.84 0.03 -11.19
N MET A 101 4.91 -0.53 -12.37
CA MET A 101 6.03 -1.31 -12.95
C MET A 101 6.50 -2.44 -12.01
N ASP A 102 7.80 -2.64 -11.92
CA ASP A 102 8.47 -3.55 -11.00
C ASP A 102 8.83 -2.91 -9.66
N LEU A 103 8.35 -1.71 -9.37
CA LEU A 103 8.55 -1.07 -8.08
C LEU A 103 7.90 -1.92 -6.98
N GLY A 104 8.67 -2.21 -5.93
CA GLY A 104 8.22 -3.10 -4.86
C GLY A 104 8.17 -4.58 -5.27
N VAL A 105 8.92 -5.01 -6.26
CA VAL A 105 8.90 -6.38 -6.81
C VAL A 105 9.23 -7.46 -5.79
N SER A 106 10.00 -7.15 -4.75
CA SER A 106 10.34 -8.07 -3.66
C SER A 106 9.12 -8.60 -2.93
N VAL A 107 8.03 -7.83 -2.83
CA VAL A 107 6.81 -8.25 -2.12
C VAL A 107 6.03 -9.35 -2.85
N CYS A 108 6.28 -9.62 -4.12
CA CYS A 108 5.58 -10.68 -4.86
C CYS A 108 5.82 -12.08 -4.26
N THR A 109 6.86 -12.25 -3.46
CA THR A 109 7.19 -13.51 -2.77
C THR A 109 6.53 -13.63 -1.38
N LEU A 110 5.86 -12.58 -0.89
CA LEU A 110 5.10 -12.62 0.36
C LEU A 110 3.86 -13.48 0.17
N GLY A 111 3.81 -14.63 0.84
CA GLY A 111 2.72 -15.60 0.70
C GLY A 111 1.33 -14.98 0.84
N GLY A 112 0.43 -15.29 -0.08
CA GLY A 112 -0.93 -14.78 -0.12
C GLY A 112 -1.01 -13.31 -0.54
N VAL A 113 -0.80 -12.37 0.39
CA VAL A 113 -1.01 -10.93 0.16
C VAL A 113 -0.13 -10.40 -0.97
N GLY A 114 1.14 -10.79 -1.03
CA GLY A 114 2.04 -10.41 -2.11
C GLY A 114 1.59 -10.88 -3.49
N ALA A 115 0.95 -12.04 -3.56
CA ALA A 115 0.42 -12.59 -4.81
C ALA A 115 -0.71 -11.76 -5.43
N ALA A 116 -1.32 -10.84 -4.69
CA ALA A 116 -2.29 -9.88 -5.24
C ALA A 116 -1.64 -8.78 -6.08
N HIS A 117 -0.33 -8.60 -5.94
CA HIS A 117 0.41 -7.61 -6.72
C HIS A 117 0.93 -8.24 -8.02
N HIS A 118 0.48 -7.71 -9.15
CA HIS A 118 0.89 -8.16 -10.46
C HIS A 118 2.03 -7.28 -10.97
N PHE A 119 3.23 -7.88 -11.02
CA PHE A 119 4.43 -7.27 -11.55
C PHE A 119 4.71 -7.82 -12.95
N HIS A 120 5.05 -6.98 -13.90
CA HIS A 120 5.23 -7.42 -15.27
C HIS A 120 6.44 -8.37 -15.46
N SER A 121 7.42 -8.38 -14.55
CA SER A 121 8.59 -9.26 -14.66
C SER A 121 8.50 -10.54 -13.82
N LYS A 122 8.00 -10.47 -12.59
CA LYS A 122 8.01 -11.61 -11.64
C LYS A 122 6.65 -12.26 -11.40
N ASN A 123 5.57 -11.53 -11.47
CA ASN A 123 4.21 -12.01 -11.31
C ASN A 123 3.32 -11.37 -12.38
N PRO A 124 3.46 -11.77 -13.66
CA PRO A 124 2.78 -11.12 -14.77
C PRO A 124 1.27 -11.23 -14.65
N GLU A 125 0.58 -10.13 -14.90
CA GLU A 125 -0.88 -10.12 -15.00
C GLU A 125 -1.32 -10.92 -16.22
N PRO A 126 -2.08 -12.02 -16.03
CA PRO A 126 -2.50 -12.87 -17.15
C PRO A 126 -3.55 -12.23 -18.04
N ASP A 127 -4.29 -11.24 -17.54
CA ASP A 127 -5.31 -10.53 -18.31
C ASP A 127 -4.68 -9.33 -19.07
N ALA A 128 -4.45 -9.52 -20.36
CA ALA A 128 -3.87 -8.48 -21.24
C ALA A 128 -4.70 -7.19 -21.26
N SER A 129 -5.99 -7.21 -20.94
CA SER A 129 -6.83 -6.01 -20.85
C SER A 129 -6.43 -5.08 -19.70
N ARG A 130 -5.70 -5.61 -18.70
CA ARG A 130 -5.16 -4.85 -17.58
C ARG A 130 -3.75 -4.31 -17.81
N HIS A 131 -3.10 -4.64 -18.93
CA HIS A 131 -1.82 -4.08 -19.33
C HIS A 131 -2.04 -2.65 -19.84
N ARG A 132 -2.06 -1.66 -18.92
CA ARG A 132 -2.39 -0.26 -19.20
C ARG A 132 -1.31 0.70 -18.78
N ARG A 133 -1.10 1.68 -19.64
CA ARG A 133 -0.33 2.88 -19.40
C ARG A 133 -1.25 4.08 -19.67
N ASP A 134 -1.87 4.58 -18.61
CA ASP A 134 -2.88 5.65 -18.69
C ASP A 134 -2.32 7.01 -18.28
N ASP A 135 -1.10 7.05 -17.74
CA ASP A 135 -0.45 8.31 -17.37
C ASP A 135 -0.13 9.15 -18.61
N PRO A 136 -0.65 10.38 -18.71
CA PRO A 136 -0.39 11.28 -19.82
C PRO A 136 0.97 12.00 -19.75
N TYR A 137 1.68 11.96 -18.61
CA TYR A 137 2.91 12.71 -18.36
C TYR A 137 4.16 11.84 -18.50
N THR A 138 4.12 10.59 -17.99
CA THR A 138 5.28 9.71 -17.88
C THR A 138 5.10 8.46 -18.74
N THR A 139 5.45 8.55 -20.00
CA THR A 139 5.18 7.51 -21.00
C THR A 139 6.11 6.30 -20.91
N ASN A 140 7.17 6.37 -20.12
CA ASN A 140 8.12 5.29 -19.87
C ASN A 140 7.72 4.39 -18.70
N ILE A 141 6.68 4.73 -17.93
CA ILE A 141 6.15 3.88 -16.86
C ILE A 141 5.27 2.80 -17.48
N ASP A 142 5.62 1.53 -17.24
CA ASP A 142 4.89 0.38 -17.73
C ASP A 142 3.70 0.02 -16.82
N TRP A 143 2.89 -0.93 -17.27
CA TRP A 143 1.72 -1.42 -16.56
C TRP A 143 2.11 -2.23 -15.28
N PRO A 144 1.22 -2.33 -14.30
CA PRO A 144 -0.05 -1.62 -14.23
C PRO A 144 0.15 -0.14 -13.95
N ASN A 145 -0.49 0.71 -14.74
CA ASN A 145 -0.37 2.15 -14.64
C ASN A 145 -1.71 2.80 -14.99
N TYR A 146 -2.41 3.34 -13.99
CA TYR A 146 -3.72 3.96 -14.13
C TYR A 146 -3.69 5.38 -13.62
N HIS A 147 -4.13 6.32 -14.42
CA HIS A 147 -4.18 7.73 -14.04
C HIS A 147 -5.45 8.01 -13.22
N SER A 148 -5.39 7.92 -11.89
CA SER A 148 -6.54 8.20 -11.02
C SER A 148 -6.73 9.69 -10.70
N GLY A 149 -5.71 10.52 -10.93
CA GLY A 149 -5.68 11.96 -10.73
C GLY A 149 -4.29 12.47 -10.42
N ALA A 150 -4.12 13.77 -10.21
CA ALA A 150 -2.85 14.34 -9.80
C ALA A 150 -2.55 14.04 -8.32
N ASN A 151 -1.26 13.99 -7.94
CA ASN A 151 -0.87 13.99 -6.53
C ASN A 151 -1.47 15.21 -5.82
N GLY A 152 -2.06 15.03 -4.64
CA GLY A 152 -2.77 16.10 -3.92
C GLY A 152 -4.24 16.27 -4.32
N ASP A 153 -4.72 15.51 -5.31
CA ASP A 153 -6.15 15.33 -5.55
C ASP A 153 -6.66 14.05 -4.86
N PHE A 154 -7.96 13.79 -4.96
CA PHE A 154 -8.58 12.54 -4.56
C PHE A 154 -9.30 11.88 -5.75
N GLN A 155 -9.47 10.56 -5.64
CA GLN A 155 -10.30 9.76 -6.52
C GLN A 155 -11.53 9.23 -5.78
N GLU A 156 -12.65 9.13 -6.48
CA GLU A 156 -13.85 8.44 -6.00
C GLU A 156 -13.64 6.94 -6.09
N VAL A 157 -13.98 6.24 -5.01
CA VAL A 157 -13.82 4.79 -4.89
C VAL A 157 -15.15 4.09 -5.09
N GLU A 158 -15.18 3.16 -6.05
CA GLU A 158 -16.30 2.23 -6.25
C GLU A 158 -16.19 1.06 -5.26
N ILE A 159 -17.11 0.98 -4.31
CA ILE A 159 -17.16 -0.11 -3.34
C ILE A 159 -17.72 -1.38 -3.99
N VAL A 160 -16.95 -2.47 -3.95
CA VAL A 160 -17.35 -3.76 -4.49
C VAL A 160 -18.25 -4.48 -3.47
N ALA A 161 -19.43 -4.92 -3.92
CA ALA A 161 -20.40 -5.61 -3.06
C ALA A 161 -19.95 -7.05 -2.70
N PRO A 162 -20.21 -7.53 -1.47
CA PRO A 162 -20.81 -6.80 -0.36
C PRO A 162 -19.81 -5.77 0.22
N PRO A 163 -20.30 -4.64 0.76
CA PRO A 163 -19.43 -3.63 1.36
C PRO A 163 -18.50 -4.23 2.41
N HIS A 164 -17.26 -3.71 2.46
CA HIS A 164 -16.24 -4.16 3.39
C HIS A 164 -16.02 -3.12 4.50
N PRO A 165 -15.79 -3.52 5.77
CA PRO A 165 -15.58 -2.59 6.89
C PRO A 165 -14.46 -1.57 6.67
N LEU A 166 -13.45 -1.90 5.86
CA LEU A 166 -12.36 -0.97 5.49
C LEU A 166 -12.87 0.33 4.85
N PHE A 167 -13.98 0.26 4.12
CA PHE A 167 -14.58 1.41 3.44
C PHE A 167 -15.84 1.94 4.14
N ASP A 168 -16.04 1.62 5.43
CA ASP A 168 -17.14 2.21 6.20
C ASP A 168 -16.93 3.71 6.39
N GLY A 169 -17.85 4.50 5.81
CA GLY A 169 -17.75 5.96 5.79
C GLY A 169 -16.65 6.53 4.89
N VAL A 170 -16.10 5.73 3.97
CA VAL A 170 -15.03 6.12 3.03
C VAL A 170 -15.51 5.95 1.59
N ARG A 171 -15.38 7.01 0.80
CA ARG A 171 -15.70 7.06 -0.63
C ARG A 171 -14.58 7.64 -1.48
N ARG A 172 -13.56 8.21 -0.83
CA ARG A 172 -12.44 8.88 -1.51
C ARG A 172 -11.12 8.41 -0.92
N LEU A 173 -10.14 8.24 -1.78
CA LEU A 173 -8.72 8.03 -1.43
C LEU A 173 -7.88 9.04 -2.19
N PRO A 174 -6.65 9.34 -1.76
CA PRO A 174 -5.72 10.13 -2.54
C PRO A 174 -5.57 9.57 -3.94
N ALA A 175 -5.40 10.46 -4.92
CA ALA A 175 -5.16 10.09 -6.30
C ALA A 175 -3.66 10.02 -6.61
N HIS A 176 -3.33 9.29 -7.70
CA HIS A 176 -1.97 9.22 -8.22
C HIS A 176 -1.99 9.14 -9.75
N PRO A 177 -1.09 9.85 -10.46
CA PRO A 177 -1.11 9.90 -11.93
C PRO A 177 -0.77 8.56 -12.59
N HIS A 178 0.02 7.71 -11.94
CA HIS A 178 0.43 6.40 -12.45
C HIS A 178 0.28 5.30 -11.40
N GLU A 179 -0.93 5.23 -10.84
CA GLU A 179 -1.29 4.25 -9.82
C GLU A 179 -1.20 2.81 -10.33
N GLY A 180 -0.66 1.92 -9.49
CA GLY A 180 -0.66 0.49 -9.73
C GLY A 180 -2.05 -0.14 -9.68
N ALA A 181 -2.11 -1.46 -9.69
CA ALA A 181 -3.33 -2.22 -9.49
C ALA A 181 -3.05 -3.54 -8.79
N VAL A 182 -4.08 -4.09 -8.17
CA VAL A 182 -4.04 -5.38 -7.49
C VAL A 182 -5.06 -6.35 -8.07
N GLY A 183 -4.85 -7.65 -7.88
CA GLY A 183 -5.76 -8.69 -8.33
C GLY A 183 -5.91 -9.81 -7.32
N VAL A 184 -7.05 -10.49 -7.34
CA VAL A 184 -7.28 -11.66 -6.49
C VAL A 184 -6.39 -12.80 -6.98
N PRO A 185 -5.56 -13.41 -6.12
CA PRO A 185 -4.85 -14.62 -6.48
C PRO A 185 -5.85 -15.75 -6.77
N PRO A 186 -5.74 -16.45 -7.92
CA PRO A 186 -6.75 -17.43 -8.35
C PRO A 186 -6.98 -18.57 -7.34
N GLU A 187 -5.95 -18.93 -6.58
CA GLU A 187 -5.96 -20.06 -5.65
C GLU A 187 -6.41 -19.69 -4.23
N ASP A 188 -6.67 -18.42 -3.94
CA ASP A 188 -7.00 -17.96 -2.59
C ASP A 188 -8.48 -17.59 -2.44
N PRO A 189 -9.31 -18.48 -1.88
CA PRO A 189 -10.74 -18.22 -1.69
C PRO A 189 -11.03 -17.20 -0.56
N SER A 190 -10.04 -16.85 0.26
CA SER A 190 -10.19 -15.83 1.31
C SER A 190 -10.05 -14.41 0.76
N ALA A 191 -9.51 -14.27 -0.47
CA ALA A 191 -9.22 -12.99 -1.08
C ALA A 191 -10.39 -12.48 -1.93
N ARG A 192 -10.68 -11.19 -1.84
CA ARG A 192 -11.63 -10.52 -2.73
C ARG A 192 -11.27 -9.07 -2.99
N VAL A 193 -11.58 -8.59 -4.20
CA VAL A 193 -11.56 -7.15 -4.48
C VAL A 193 -12.65 -6.46 -3.66
N ILE A 194 -12.30 -5.42 -2.93
CA ILE A 194 -13.22 -4.66 -2.07
C ILE A 194 -13.45 -3.23 -2.55
N ALA A 195 -12.52 -2.70 -3.38
CA ALA A 195 -12.61 -1.34 -3.92
C ALA A 195 -11.97 -1.25 -5.31
N ARG A 196 -12.53 -0.38 -6.14
CA ARG A 196 -12.03 -0.03 -7.46
C ARG A 196 -11.91 1.48 -7.62
N GLY A 197 -10.88 1.90 -8.35
CA GLY A 197 -10.74 3.22 -8.92
C GLY A 197 -11.16 3.25 -10.38
N ARG A 198 -11.09 4.43 -10.98
CA ARG A 198 -11.38 4.64 -12.40
C ARG A 198 -10.34 5.58 -13.00
N SER A 199 -9.67 5.11 -14.04
CA SER A 199 -8.73 5.95 -14.78
C SER A 199 -9.44 7.18 -15.36
N LYS A 200 -8.90 8.37 -15.08
CA LYS A 200 -9.37 9.63 -15.67
C LYS A 200 -8.97 9.76 -17.15
N ALA A 201 -7.93 9.05 -17.58
CA ALA A 201 -7.49 9.08 -18.97
C ALA A 201 -8.36 8.22 -19.88
N THR A 202 -8.80 7.04 -19.42
CA THR A 202 -9.51 6.07 -20.27
C THR A 202 -10.92 5.73 -19.80
N GLY A 203 -11.30 6.12 -18.57
CA GLY A 203 -12.56 5.74 -17.94
C GLY A 203 -12.60 4.28 -17.48
N ARG A 204 -11.52 3.51 -17.61
CA ARG A 204 -11.47 2.10 -17.22
C ARG A 204 -11.39 1.93 -15.72
N PRO A 205 -12.13 0.95 -15.16
CA PRO A 205 -11.97 0.59 -13.76
C PRO A 205 -10.66 -0.19 -13.56
N PHE A 206 -10.06 -0.03 -12.38
CA PHE A 206 -8.94 -0.84 -11.90
C PHE A 206 -9.12 -1.17 -10.42
N ASN A 207 -8.52 -2.26 -9.95
CA ASN A 207 -8.68 -2.67 -8.56
C ASN A 207 -7.70 -1.87 -7.68
N ILE A 208 -8.23 -1.23 -6.64
CA ILE A 208 -7.48 -0.50 -5.63
C ILE A 208 -7.06 -1.41 -4.48
N ALA A 209 -8.00 -2.21 -3.96
CA ALA A 209 -7.78 -2.97 -2.73
C ALA A 209 -8.31 -4.40 -2.83
N VAL A 210 -7.49 -5.36 -2.36
CA VAL A 210 -7.85 -6.76 -2.15
C VAL A 210 -7.71 -7.08 -0.67
N ALA A 211 -8.81 -7.51 -0.05
CA ALA A 211 -8.83 -7.99 1.33
C ALA A 211 -8.70 -9.51 1.37
N PHE A 212 -7.95 -10.01 2.35
CA PHE A 212 -7.76 -11.41 2.68
C PHE A 212 -8.30 -11.65 4.08
N GLU A 213 -9.37 -12.43 4.19
CA GLU A 213 -9.94 -12.77 5.50
C GLU A 213 -9.01 -13.68 6.30
N ALA A 214 -9.10 -13.60 7.62
CA ALA A 214 -8.35 -14.51 8.49
C ALA A 214 -8.84 -15.96 8.30
N GLY A 215 -7.90 -16.89 8.29
CA GLY A 215 -8.21 -18.30 8.05
C GLY A 215 -7.02 -19.22 8.29
N PRO A 216 -7.06 -20.43 7.71
CA PRO A 216 -5.95 -21.40 7.84
C PRO A 216 -4.61 -20.88 7.30
N ASP A 217 -4.65 -19.94 6.38
CA ASP A 217 -3.47 -19.36 5.74
C ASP A 217 -2.88 -18.18 6.52
N GLY A 218 -3.53 -17.76 7.61
CA GLY A 218 -3.01 -16.75 8.54
C GLY A 218 -3.99 -15.66 8.92
N GLY A 219 -3.43 -14.57 9.47
CA GLY A 219 -4.16 -13.36 9.83
C GLY A 219 -4.69 -12.60 8.61
N ARG A 220 -5.51 -11.57 8.89
CA ARG A 220 -6.06 -10.70 7.86
C ARG A 220 -4.96 -10.03 7.04
N GLY A 221 -5.22 -9.85 5.76
CA GLY A 221 -4.29 -9.20 4.84
C GLY A 221 -4.99 -8.15 3.97
N LEU A 222 -4.26 -7.11 3.62
CA LEU A 222 -4.70 -6.07 2.71
C LEU A 222 -3.61 -5.82 1.67
N ALA A 223 -3.95 -5.92 0.40
CA ALA A 223 -3.11 -5.47 -0.70
C ALA A 223 -3.71 -4.19 -1.31
N GLU A 224 -2.87 -3.18 -1.49
CA GLU A 224 -3.25 -1.86 -2.03
C GLU A 224 -2.48 -1.54 -3.30
N SER A 225 -3.13 -0.85 -4.22
CA SER A 225 -2.61 -0.51 -5.55
C SER A 225 -1.40 0.42 -5.52
N THR A 226 -1.32 1.30 -4.53
CA THR A 226 -0.22 2.27 -4.40
C THR A 226 0.03 2.67 -2.94
N PHE A 227 1.29 2.95 -2.58
CA PHE A 227 1.63 3.55 -1.29
C PHE A 227 1.26 5.04 -1.22
N HIS A 228 0.95 5.68 -2.35
CA HIS A 228 0.56 7.09 -2.41
C HIS A 228 -0.74 7.39 -1.68
N HIS A 229 -1.60 6.39 -1.43
CA HIS A 229 -2.76 6.57 -0.56
C HIS A 229 -2.42 7.01 0.86
N TYR A 230 -1.18 6.74 1.31
CA TYR A 230 -0.70 6.97 2.68
C TYR A 230 0.37 8.06 2.78
N CYS A 231 0.87 8.55 1.63
CA CYS A 231 2.00 9.47 1.57
C CYS A 231 1.58 10.91 1.87
N ASP A 232 2.37 11.62 2.69
CA ASP A 232 2.09 12.99 3.10
C ASP A 232 1.88 13.94 1.92
N TYR A 233 2.71 13.82 0.87
CA TYR A 233 2.59 14.62 -0.36
C TYR A 233 1.24 14.47 -1.07
N ASN A 234 0.65 13.27 -1.05
CA ASN A 234 -0.65 13.03 -1.65
C ASN A 234 -1.80 13.55 -0.78
N LEU A 235 -1.58 13.69 0.53
CA LEU A 235 -2.54 14.30 1.46
C LEU A 235 -2.46 15.82 1.44
N ASP A 236 -1.24 16.36 1.28
CA ASP A 236 -0.98 17.80 1.21
C ASP A 236 0.32 18.06 0.42
N PRO A 237 0.26 18.55 -0.81
CA PRO A 237 1.45 18.78 -1.64
C PRO A 237 2.49 19.72 -1.03
N ARG A 238 2.10 20.52 -0.02
CA ARG A 238 3.03 21.42 0.68
C ARG A 238 4.06 20.67 1.54
N ASP A 239 3.83 19.42 1.85
CA ASP A 239 4.77 18.56 2.60
C ASP A 239 5.98 18.13 1.74
N GLY A 240 5.91 18.34 0.41
CA GLY A 240 7.01 18.08 -0.51
C GLY A 240 7.17 16.60 -0.88
N CYS A 241 7.86 16.36 -1.98
CA CYS A 241 8.13 15.04 -2.56
C CYS A 241 9.60 14.91 -2.96
N PRO A 242 10.09 13.73 -3.34
CA PRO A 242 11.37 13.59 -4.00
C PRO A 242 11.48 14.44 -5.28
N THR A 243 12.69 14.90 -5.61
CA THR A 243 12.91 15.83 -6.74
C THR A 243 12.64 15.20 -8.11
N PHE A 244 12.62 13.88 -8.21
CA PHE A 244 12.25 13.17 -9.45
C PHE A 244 10.74 13.15 -9.72
N VAL A 245 9.89 13.51 -8.74
CA VAL A 245 8.45 13.68 -8.95
C VAL A 245 8.24 15.06 -9.58
N THR A 246 7.99 15.09 -10.88
CA THR A 246 7.92 16.33 -11.67
C THR A 246 6.51 16.66 -12.12
N GLU A 247 5.54 15.80 -11.92
CA GLU A 247 4.14 16.01 -12.28
C GLU A 247 3.55 17.16 -11.44
N PRO A 248 2.81 18.08 -12.08
CA PRO A 248 2.15 19.14 -11.35
C PRO A 248 1.14 18.58 -10.35
N PRO A 249 1.23 18.95 -9.06
CA PRO A 249 0.26 18.50 -8.07
C PRO A 249 -1.10 19.17 -8.26
N GLY A 250 -2.15 18.47 -7.85
CA GLY A 250 -3.46 19.04 -7.57
C GLY A 250 -3.53 19.65 -6.17
N ASP A 251 -4.73 20.04 -5.76
CA ASP A 251 -4.95 20.67 -4.45
C ASP A 251 -6.33 20.30 -3.86
N ALA A 252 -7.07 19.38 -4.47
CA ALA A 252 -8.42 19.03 -4.05
C ALA A 252 -8.47 18.46 -2.62
N MET A 253 -7.44 17.71 -2.20
CA MET A 253 -7.32 17.20 -0.82
C MET A 253 -7.27 18.33 0.22
N VAL A 254 -6.61 19.44 -0.12
CA VAL A 254 -6.47 20.60 0.78
C VAL A 254 -7.69 21.52 0.71
N ARG A 255 -8.29 21.67 -0.48
CA ARG A 255 -9.44 22.57 -0.68
C ARG A 255 -10.74 22.00 -0.13
N ASP A 256 -10.91 20.69 -0.14
CA ASP A 256 -12.10 20.04 0.44
C ASP A 256 -11.82 19.67 1.90
N PRO A 257 -12.42 20.39 2.88
CA PRO A 257 -12.18 20.14 4.30
C PRO A 257 -12.67 18.77 4.78
N THR A 258 -13.45 18.04 3.96
CA THR A 258 -13.95 16.70 4.29
C THR A 258 -13.06 15.57 3.77
N ALA A 259 -12.15 15.86 2.83
CA ALA A 259 -11.32 14.83 2.19
C ALA A 259 -10.33 14.19 3.15
N LEU A 260 -9.50 14.98 3.83
CA LEU A 260 -8.52 14.44 4.79
C LEU A 260 -9.16 13.66 5.94
N PRO A 261 -10.21 14.14 6.63
CA PRO A 261 -10.90 13.35 7.66
C PRO A 261 -11.42 12.00 7.16
N GLU A 262 -11.85 11.91 5.91
CA GLU A 262 -12.30 10.66 5.31
C GLU A 262 -11.15 9.67 5.08
N VAL A 263 -10.00 10.15 4.61
CA VAL A 263 -8.77 9.32 4.46
C VAL A 263 -8.24 8.89 5.82
N LEU A 264 -8.24 9.75 6.84
CA LEU A 264 -7.84 9.38 8.19
C LEU A 264 -8.76 8.30 8.78
N ARG A 265 -10.06 8.36 8.49
CA ARG A 265 -11.01 7.27 8.83
C ARG A 265 -10.64 5.96 8.14
N TYR A 266 -10.19 6.01 6.88
CA TYR A 266 -9.70 4.81 6.20
C TYR A 266 -8.52 4.19 6.95
N PHE A 267 -7.54 4.99 7.38
CA PHE A 267 -6.41 4.50 8.19
C PHE A 267 -6.86 3.83 9.48
N GLU A 268 -7.83 4.43 10.18
CA GLU A 268 -8.41 3.81 11.39
C GLU A 268 -9.10 2.48 11.09
N ASN A 269 -9.90 2.42 10.01
CA ASN A 269 -10.59 1.21 9.61
C ASN A 269 -9.59 0.08 9.29
N VAL A 270 -8.49 0.39 8.60
CA VAL A 270 -7.40 -0.56 8.32
C VAL A 270 -6.80 -1.07 9.63
N ALA A 271 -6.42 -0.17 10.55
CA ALA A 271 -5.82 -0.54 11.82
C ALA A 271 -6.74 -1.44 12.66
N ARG A 272 -8.03 -1.10 12.72
CA ARG A 272 -9.04 -1.89 13.45
C ARG A 272 -9.29 -3.26 12.81
N TRP A 273 -9.39 -3.30 11.49
CA TRP A 273 -9.69 -4.54 10.78
C TRP A 273 -8.51 -5.52 10.79
N LEU A 274 -7.28 -5.03 10.66
CA LEU A 274 -6.08 -5.87 10.72
C LEU A 274 -5.77 -6.36 12.14
N ALA A 275 -6.40 -5.83 13.16
CA ALA A 275 -6.21 -6.29 14.54
C ALA A 275 -6.63 -7.77 14.70
N ARG A 276 -5.88 -8.49 15.56
CA ARG A 276 -6.10 -9.91 15.89
C ARG A 276 -7.45 -10.14 16.57
#